data_9efcc0dace2290957143da18822ba496
#
_entry.id   9efcc0dace2290957143da18822ba496
#
_cell.length_a   1.000
_cell.length_b   1.000
_cell.length_c   1.000
_cell.angle_alpha   90.00
_cell.angle_beta   90.00
_cell.angle_gamma   90.00
#
_symmetry.space_group_name_H-M   'P 1'
#
loop_
_entity.id
_entity.type
_entity.pdbx_description
1 polymer ?
#
loop_
_entity_poly.entity_id
_entity_poly.type
_entity_poly.pdbx_seq_one_letter_code
_entity_poly.pdbx_strand_id
1 'polypeptide(L)'
;SQNLFMKWYEELDKKGIDEEGAIAQVKDSTEREAGPKLEKKAYGPDVRWGGFENKFFIGAMIPKQPALTIASFAKDARGQVVVNLEGPKNTIPPGQAGIFNYTLYVGPKEYDRLKAEGAGLETAINVGSWMKWLAFPFLYLMQFLYKYVGNYGWVIIIITILTKIIFWPLGNKSYKSMKEMQKVQPKLTEIKERYKDDKQKMNAAVMELYKSHKINPLGGCLPVVIQIPVFIALYQLLSYAIEL
;
A
#
# COMPACT_ATOMS: atom_id res chain seq x y z
N SER A 1 -15.97 2.99 17.47
CA SER A 1 -14.73 3.25 16.67
C SER A 1 -13.77 2.07 16.64
N GLN A 2 -13.68 1.25 17.69
CA GLN A 2 -12.87 0.03 17.73
C GLN A 2 -13.32 -1.01 16.68
N ASN A 3 -14.61 -1.15 16.45
CA ASN A 3 -15.16 -2.13 15.49
C ASN A 3 -14.84 -1.82 14.01
N LEU A 4 -14.61 -0.54 13.66
CA LEU A 4 -14.30 -0.15 12.28
C LEU A 4 -12.84 -0.47 11.94
N PHE A 5 -11.93 -0.21 12.90
CA PHE A 5 -10.50 -0.50 12.74
C PHE A 5 -10.23 -2.01 12.70
N MET A 6 -10.89 -2.79 13.57
CA MET A 6 -10.80 -4.25 13.58
C MET A 6 -11.35 -4.88 12.29
N LYS A 7 -12.49 -4.39 11.78
CA LYS A 7 -13.00 -4.83 10.47
C LYS A 7 -12.06 -4.51 9.32
N TRP A 8 -11.44 -3.34 9.34
CA TRP A 8 -10.47 -2.96 8.33
C TRP A 8 -9.20 -3.81 8.41
N TYR A 9 -8.73 -4.12 9.62
CA TYR A 9 -7.59 -5.01 9.86
C TYR A 9 -7.91 -6.45 9.41
N GLU A 10 -9.10 -6.97 9.73
CA GLU A 10 -9.58 -8.27 9.25
C GLU A 10 -9.76 -8.33 7.72
N GLU A 11 -10.12 -7.22 7.07
CA GLU A 11 -10.17 -7.16 5.61
C GLU A 11 -8.79 -7.12 4.96
N LEU A 12 -7.81 -6.50 5.60
CA LEU A 12 -6.41 -6.53 5.17
C LEU A 12 -5.82 -7.93 5.34
N ASP A 13 -6.09 -8.58 6.46
CA ASP A 13 -5.67 -9.94 6.77
C ASP A 13 -6.33 -10.96 5.81
N LYS A 14 -7.61 -10.79 5.51
CA LYS A 14 -8.33 -11.59 4.50
C LYS A 14 -7.78 -11.44 3.08
N LYS A 15 -7.10 -10.34 2.77
CA LYS A 15 -6.45 -10.13 1.46
C LYS A 15 -5.08 -10.81 1.37
N GLY A 16 -4.62 -11.48 2.42
CA GLY A 16 -3.39 -12.26 2.41
C GLY A 16 -2.14 -11.44 2.14
N ILE A 17 -2.10 -10.19 2.66
CA ILE A 17 -0.99 -9.27 2.41
C ILE A 17 0.32 -9.76 3.06
N ASP A 18 0.23 -10.58 4.11
CA ASP A 18 1.36 -11.11 4.86
C ASP A 18 1.64 -12.61 4.60
N GLU A 19 0.85 -13.28 3.77
CA GLU A 19 0.97 -14.71 3.52
C GLU A 19 1.82 -15.01 2.28
N GLU A 20 2.45 -16.20 2.30
CA GLU A 20 3.12 -16.75 1.13
C GLU A 20 2.15 -16.90 -0.04
N GLY A 21 2.53 -16.45 -1.21
CA GLY A 21 1.66 -16.48 -2.38
C GLY A 21 2.43 -16.58 -3.69
N ALA A 22 1.67 -16.80 -4.75
CA ALA A 22 2.15 -16.77 -6.11
C ALA A 22 2.07 -15.34 -6.67
N ILE A 23 3.08 -14.95 -7.43
CA ILE A 23 3.18 -13.63 -8.06
C ILE A 23 3.72 -13.77 -9.47
N ALA A 24 3.20 -12.96 -10.40
CA ALA A 24 3.77 -12.82 -11.74
C ALA A 24 3.55 -11.41 -12.29
N GLN A 25 4.50 -10.94 -13.09
CA GLN A 25 4.36 -9.72 -13.88
C GLN A 25 3.93 -10.11 -15.30
N VAL A 26 2.70 -9.73 -15.63
CA VAL A 26 2.09 -9.99 -16.94
C VAL A 26 1.89 -8.66 -17.63
N LYS A 27 2.60 -8.41 -18.72
CA LYS A 27 2.66 -7.09 -19.36
C LYS A 27 3.05 -6.02 -18.33
N ASP A 28 2.14 -5.09 -18.07
CA ASP A 28 2.33 -3.97 -17.13
C ASP A 28 1.59 -4.17 -15.80
N SER A 29 0.90 -5.31 -15.61
CA SER A 29 0.20 -5.64 -14.38
C SER A 29 0.94 -6.68 -13.55
N THR A 30 0.85 -6.56 -12.23
CA THR A 30 1.36 -7.55 -11.28
C THR A 30 0.20 -8.33 -10.70
N GLU A 31 0.12 -9.61 -11.06
CA GLU A 31 -0.90 -10.54 -10.60
C GLU A 31 -0.41 -11.25 -9.33
N ARG A 32 -1.26 -11.31 -8.31
CA ARG A 32 -0.97 -11.93 -7.01
C ARG A 32 -2.09 -12.80 -6.57
N GLU A 33 -1.75 -14.00 -6.09
CA GLU A 33 -2.69 -14.92 -5.48
C GLU A 33 -2.16 -15.39 -4.13
N ALA A 34 -2.92 -15.13 -3.08
CA ALA A 34 -2.57 -15.57 -1.73
C ALA A 34 -2.64 -17.10 -1.62
N GLY A 35 -1.64 -17.69 -0.96
CA GLY A 35 -1.51 -19.13 -0.83
C GLY A 35 -2.77 -19.85 -0.35
N PRO A 36 -3.45 -19.44 0.74
CA PRO A 36 -4.65 -20.13 1.25
C PRO A 36 -5.82 -20.17 0.28
N LYS A 37 -5.99 -19.12 -0.53
CA LYS A 37 -7.07 -18.95 -1.49
C LYS A 37 -6.70 -19.28 -2.93
N LEU A 38 -5.50 -19.80 -3.14
CA LEU A 38 -4.99 -20.06 -4.47
C LEU A 38 -5.79 -21.19 -5.14
N GLU A 39 -6.52 -20.83 -6.17
CA GLU A 39 -7.10 -21.74 -7.14
C GLU A 39 -6.19 -21.84 -8.35
N LYS A 40 -6.32 -22.93 -9.14
CA LYS A 40 -5.55 -23.08 -10.37
C LYS A 40 -5.91 -21.98 -11.36
N LYS A 41 -4.97 -21.07 -11.61
CA LYS A 41 -5.13 -19.96 -12.54
C LYS A 41 -3.92 -19.88 -13.49
N ALA A 42 -4.17 -19.41 -14.70
CA ALA A 42 -3.14 -19.17 -15.70
C ALA A 42 -3.22 -17.72 -16.18
N TYR A 43 -2.05 -17.09 -16.31
CA TYR A 43 -1.87 -15.71 -16.72
C TYR A 43 -0.90 -15.61 -17.89
N GLY A 44 -1.18 -14.79 -18.86
CA GLY A 44 -0.34 -14.60 -20.04
C GLY A 44 -1.15 -14.53 -21.33
N PRO A 45 -0.52 -14.48 -22.46
CA PRO A 45 0.94 -14.45 -22.67
C PRO A 45 1.59 -13.11 -22.27
N ASP A 46 2.90 -13.04 -22.38
CA ASP A 46 3.75 -11.90 -22.01
C ASP A 46 4.01 -11.81 -20.51
N VAL A 47 4.58 -12.89 -19.97
CA VAL A 47 5.02 -12.96 -18.58
C VAL A 47 6.49 -12.55 -18.48
N ARG A 48 6.76 -11.40 -17.89
CA ARG A 48 8.15 -10.91 -17.71
C ARG A 48 8.89 -11.70 -16.64
N TRP A 49 8.21 -12.10 -15.58
CA TRP A 49 8.72 -12.98 -14.53
C TRP A 49 7.54 -13.55 -13.73
N GLY A 50 7.79 -14.67 -13.05
CA GLY A 50 6.83 -15.29 -12.16
C GLY A 50 7.53 -16.06 -11.06
N GLY A 51 6.88 -16.19 -9.91
CA GLY A 51 7.48 -16.85 -8.77
C GLY A 51 6.59 -16.85 -7.54
N PHE A 52 7.19 -17.01 -6.40
CA PHE A 52 6.53 -16.97 -5.10
C PHE A 52 7.11 -15.86 -4.24
N GLU A 53 6.29 -15.32 -3.36
CA GLU A 53 6.68 -14.25 -2.48
C GLU A 53 6.12 -14.45 -1.06
N ASN A 54 6.82 -13.88 -0.11
CA ASN A 54 6.25 -13.52 1.18
C ASN A 54 6.38 -12.01 1.40
N LYS A 55 6.14 -11.54 2.62
CA LYS A 55 6.23 -10.12 2.96
C LYS A 55 7.58 -9.50 2.56
N PHE A 56 8.69 -10.18 2.81
CA PHE A 56 10.04 -9.62 2.74
C PHE A 56 10.91 -10.23 1.63
N PHE A 57 10.61 -11.43 1.16
CA PHE A 57 11.42 -12.16 0.20
C PHE A 57 10.63 -12.53 -1.05
N ILE A 58 11.34 -12.68 -2.15
CA ILE A 58 10.80 -13.16 -3.42
C ILE A 58 11.74 -14.17 -4.04
N GLY A 59 11.18 -15.25 -4.58
CA GLY A 59 11.84 -16.16 -5.51
C GLY A 59 11.19 -16.02 -6.88
N ALA A 60 11.84 -15.38 -7.83
CA ALA A 60 11.30 -15.11 -9.16
C ALA A 60 12.15 -15.73 -10.24
N MET A 61 11.49 -16.31 -11.24
CA MET A 61 12.09 -16.82 -12.47
C MET A 61 11.76 -15.88 -13.62
N ILE A 62 12.78 -15.41 -14.31
CA ILE A 62 12.73 -14.44 -15.41
C ILE A 62 13.02 -15.17 -16.70
N PRO A 63 12.03 -15.39 -17.60
CA PRO A 63 12.25 -16.01 -18.90
C PRO A 63 12.95 -15.05 -19.86
N LYS A 64 13.82 -15.56 -20.72
CA LYS A 64 14.42 -14.74 -21.78
C LYS A 64 13.44 -14.36 -22.90
N GLN A 65 12.33 -15.08 -23.03
CA GLN A 65 11.28 -14.84 -24.03
C GLN A 65 9.93 -14.61 -23.34
N PRO A 66 9.71 -13.44 -22.75
CA PRO A 66 8.49 -13.16 -21.99
C PRO A 66 7.22 -13.19 -22.84
N ALA A 67 7.28 -12.72 -24.08
CA ALA A 67 6.12 -12.58 -24.96
C ALA A 67 5.34 -13.88 -25.22
N LEU A 68 6.00 -15.04 -25.13
CA LEU A 68 5.42 -16.37 -25.36
C LEU A 68 5.29 -17.19 -24.08
N THR A 69 5.56 -16.58 -22.92
CA THR A 69 5.52 -17.25 -21.64
C THR A 69 4.18 -17.07 -20.96
N ILE A 70 3.65 -18.15 -20.38
CA ILE A 70 2.44 -18.20 -19.57
C ILE A 70 2.84 -18.58 -18.15
N ALA A 71 2.31 -17.89 -17.15
CA ALA A 71 2.45 -18.27 -15.75
C ALA A 71 1.20 -19.03 -15.30
N SER A 72 1.35 -20.17 -14.66
CA SER A 72 0.25 -20.88 -14.02
C SER A 72 0.53 -21.08 -12.54
N PHE A 73 -0.46 -20.76 -11.71
CA PHE A 73 -0.42 -20.89 -10.28
C PHE A 73 -1.29 -22.07 -9.86
N ALA A 74 -0.79 -22.90 -8.97
CA ALA A 74 -1.53 -24.04 -8.45
C ALA A 74 -1.05 -24.39 -7.04
N LYS A 75 -1.75 -25.29 -6.38
CA LYS A 75 -1.26 -26.00 -5.20
C LYS A 75 -0.90 -27.43 -5.56
N ASP A 76 0.19 -27.92 -4.98
CA ASP A 76 0.53 -29.33 -5.07
C ASP A 76 -0.33 -30.17 -4.11
N ALA A 77 -0.11 -31.49 -4.13
CA ALA A 77 -0.82 -32.44 -3.27
C ALA A 77 -0.55 -32.19 -1.75
N ARG A 78 0.47 -31.43 -1.39
CA ARG A 78 0.84 -31.06 -0.02
C ARG A 78 0.30 -29.69 0.38
N GLY A 79 -0.42 -29.00 -0.53
CA GLY A 79 -0.95 -27.65 -0.32
C GLY A 79 0.08 -26.54 -0.53
N GLN A 80 1.28 -26.85 -1.04
CA GLN A 80 2.32 -25.87 -1.31
C GLN A 80 2.02 -25.10 -2.59
N VAL A 81 2.37 -23.82 -2.61
CA VAL A 81 2.22 -22.97 -3.80
C VAL A 81 3.21 -23.39 -4.86
N VAL A 82 2.71 -23.68 -6.05
CA VAL A 82 3.52 -24.03 -7.23
C VAL A 82 3.27 -22.98 -8.31
N VAL A 83 4.36 -22.42 -8.81
CA VAL A 83 4.35 -21.48 -9.93
C VAL A 83 5.07 -22.13 -11.10
N ASN A 84 4.33 -22.37 -12.19
CA ASN A 84 4.89 -22.91 -13.43
C ASN A 84 4.98 -21.79 -14.46
N LEU A 85 6.14 -21.68 -15.13
CA LEU A 85 6.33 -20.84 -16.29
C LEU A 85 6.42 -21.72 -17.53
N GLU A 86 5.46 -21.62 -18.41
CA GLU A 86 5.37 -22.38 -19.65
C GLU A 86 5.82 -21.47 -20.81
N GLY A 87 6.96 -21.78 -21.38
CA GLY A 87 7.47 -21.14 -22.59
C GLY A 87 6.88 -21.71 -23.88
N PRO A 88 7.34 -21.23 -25.04
CA PRO A 88 6.88 -21.73 -26.33
C PRO A 88 7.20 -23.24 -26.50
N LYS A 89 6.27 -23.97 -27.12
CA LYS A 89 6.47 -25.37 -27.44
C LYS A 89 7.58 -25.51 -28.50
N ASN A 90 8.66 -26.17 -28.15
CA ASN A 90 9.74 -26.45 -29.03
C ASN A 90 9.79 -27.96 -29.32
N THR A 91 9.84 -28.35 -30.59
CA THR A 91 10.06 -29.73 -30.99
C THR A 91 11.56 -29.95 -31.05
N ILE A 92 12.09 -30.84 -30.21
CA ILE A 92 13.50 -31.22 -30.20
C ILE A 92 13.64 -32.51 -30.98
N PRO A 93 14.33 -32.51 -32.13
CA PRO A 93 14.57 -33.74 -32.91
C PRO A 93 15.41 -34.75 -32.12
N PRO A 94 15.27 -36.07 -32.42
CA PRO A 94 16.09 -37.09 -31.79
C PRO A 94 17.58 -36.79 -31.91
N GLY A 95 18.31 -36.90 -30.81
CA GLY A 95 19.76 -36.63 -30.77
C GLY A 95 20.18 -35.18 -30.67
N GLN A 96 19.23 -34.23 -30.57
CA GLN A 96 19.51 -32.82 -30.33
C GLN A 96 19.14 -32.42 -28.90
N ALA A 97 19.81 -31.38 -28.38
CA ALA A 97 19.52 -30.81 -27.08
C ALA A 97 18.79 -29.46 -27.23
N GLY A 98 17.73 -29.26 -26.45
CA GLY A 98 17.06 -27.95 -26.29
C GLY A 98 17.66 -27.21 -25.11
N ILE A 99 18.01 -25.93 -25.30
CA ILE A 99 18.53 -25.07 -24.23
C ILE A 99 17.46 -24.04 -23.88
N PHE A 100 17.04 -24.02 -22.61
CA PHE A 100 16.11 -23.05 -22.08
C PHE A 100 16.83 -22.18 -21.02
N ASN A 101 16.87 -20.87 -21.24
CA ASN A 101 17.59 -19.96 -20.40
C ASN A 101 16.59 -19.14 -19.55
N TYR A 102 16.77 -19.21 -18.23
CA TYR A 102 16.05 -18.41 -17.25
C TYR A 102 17.05 -17.74 -16.32
N THR A 103 16.71 -16.56 -15.82
CA THR A 103 17.40 -15.95 -14.69
C THR A 103 16.57 -16.21 -13.44
N LEU A 104 17.21 -16.72 -12.39
CA LEU A 104 16.55 -16.95 -11.10
C LEU A 104 17.04 -15.88 -10.12
N TYR A 105 16.11 -15.12 -9.57
CA TYR A 105 16.34 -14.22 -8.44
C TYR A 105 15.74 -14.83 -7.19
N VAL A 106 16.52 -14.97 -6.14
CA VAL A 106 16.04 -15.37 -4.81
C VAL A 106 16.68 -14.43 -3.79
N GLY A 107 15.89 -13.59 -3.17
CA GLY A 107 16.42 -12.59 -2.25
C GLY A 107 15.38 -11.69 -1.64
N PRO A 108 15.85 -10.69 -0.88
CA PRO A 108 14.99 -9.71 -0.24
C PRO A 108 14.32 -8.78 -1.25
N LYS A 109 13.15 -8.25 -0.91
CA LYS A 109 12.42 -7.26 -1.71
C LYS A 109 12.97 -5.84 -1.48
N GLU A 110 14.28 -5.68 -1.69
CA GLU A 110 14.95 -4.38 -1.68
C GLU A 110 14.73 -3.67 -3.02
N TYR A 111 14.23 -2.45 -2.99
CA TYR A 111 13.90 -1.70 -4.21
C TYR A 111 15.08 -1.56 -5.18
N ASP A 112 16.24 -1.16 -4.67
CA ASP A 112 17.43 -0.94 -5.50
C ASP A 112 17.97 -2.24 -6.10
N ARG A 113 17.93 -3.35 -5.35
CA ARG A 113 18.34 -4.67 -5.85
C ARG A 113 17.38 -5.18 -6.91
N LEU A 114 16.08 -5.14 -6.64
CA LEU A 114 15.07 -5.60 -7.61
C LEU A 114 15.11 -4.78 -8.90
N LYS A 115 15.36 -3.47 -8.79
CA LYS A 115 15.52 -2.58 -9.95
C LYS A 115 16.79 -2.87 -10.73
N ALA A 116 17.89 -3.21 -10.06
CA ALA A 116 19.16 -3.56 -10.70
C ALA A 116 19.07 -4.86 -11.52
N GLU A 117 18.26 -5.84 -11.07
CA GLU A 117 18.02 -7.08 -11.83
C GLU A 117 17.22 -6.85 -13.12
N GLY A 118 16.50 -5.74 -13.22
CA GLY A 118 15.68 -5.42 -14.37
C GLY A 118 14.38 -6.23 -14.44
N ALA A 119 13.86 -6.42 -15.64
CA ALA A 119 12.60 -7.11 -15.92
C ALA A 119 11.35 -6.57 -15.16
N GLY A 120 11.46 -5.44 -14.44
CA GLY A 120 10.37 -4.87 -13.67
C GLY A 120 10.14 -5.58 -12.32
N LEU A 121 11.15 -6.26 -11.77
CA LEU A 121 11.04 -6.95 -10.48
C LEU A 121 10.68 -6.03 -9.32
N GLU A 122 11.01 -4.74 -9.39
CA GLU A 122 10.63 -3.74 -8.39
C GLU A 122 9.10 -3.60 -8.22
N THR A 123 8.31 -4.05 -9.19
CA THR A 123 6.84 -4.10 -9.09
C THR A 123 6.34 -5.14 -8.08
N ALA A 124 7.21 -6.07 -7.67
CA ALA A 124 6.91 -7.00 -6.59
C ALA A 124 6.76 -6.34 -5.23
N ILE A 125 7.29 -5.11 -5.06
CA ILE A 125 7.08 -4.35 -3.81
C ILE A 125 5.64 -3.84 -3.77
N ASN A 126 4.88 -4.34 -2.80
CA ASN A 126 3.48 -3.99 -2.65
C ASN A 126 3.29 -2.83 -1.65
N VAL A 127 3.47 -1.61 -2.12
CA VAL A 127 3.13 -0.39 -1.34
C VAL A 127 1.68 0.07 -1.56
N GLY A 128 0.79 -0.83 -2.05
CA GLY A 128 -0.57 -0.47 -2.44
C GLY A 128 -0.59 0.35 -3.74
N SER A 129 -1.25 -0.14 -4.78
CA SER A 129 -1.21 0.48 -6.12
C SER A 129 -1.63 1.94 -6.13
N TRP A 130 -2.61 2.33 -5.29
CA TRP A 130 -3.15 3.70 -5.19
C TRP A 130 -2.25 4.65 -4.38
N MET A 131 -1.34 4.12 -3.54
CA MET A 131 -0.45 4.92 -2.68
C MET A 131 0.98 5.06 -3.23
N LYS A 132 1.30 4.41 -4.36
CA LYS A 132 2.64 4.47 -4.96
C LYS A 132 3.14 5.89 -5.17
N TRP A 133 2.27 6.78 -5.65
CA TRP A 133 2.61 8.19 -5.92
C TRP A 133 3.08 8.96 -4.68
N LEU A 134 2.63 8.54 -3.49
CA LEU A 134 3.02 9.15 -2.21
C LEU A 134 4.14 8.36 -1.52
N ALA A 135 4.11 7.03 -1.57
CA ALA A 135 5.09 6.17 -0.91
C ALA A 135 6.49 6.28 -1.53
N PHE A 136 6.60 6.33 -2.87
CA PHE A 136 7.91 6.43 -3.52
C PHE A 136 8.68 7.72 -3.19
N PRO A 137 8.10 8.94 -3.20
CA PRO A 137 8.79 10.13 -2.74
C PRO A 137 9.32 10.02 -1.30
N PHE A 138 8.55 9.38 -0.40
CA PHE A 138 9.02 9.12 0.97
C PHE A 138 10.17 8.11 0.98
N LEU A 139 10.13 7.05 0.17
CA LEU A 139 11.22 6.10 0.05
C LEU A 139 12.51 6.78 -0.40
N TYR A 140 12.45 7.57 -1.47
CA TYR A 140 13.60 8.32 -1.96
C TYR A 140 14.15 9.31 -0.93
N LEU A 141 13.26 10.01 -0.22
CA LEU A 141 13.66 10.92 0.86
C LEU A 141 14.36 10.15 2.00
N MET A 142 13.83 8.97 2.37
CA MET A 142 14.43 8.13 3.40
C MET A 142 15.83 7.66 2.99
N GLN A 143 15.98 7.13 1.77
CA GLN A 143 17.26 6.68 1.23
C GLN A 143 18.27 7.85 1.11
N PHE A 144 17.79 9.03 0.67
CA PHE A 144 18.62 10.23 0.60
C PHE A 144 19.16 10.63 1.99
N LEU A 145 18.28 10.70 2.98
CA LEU A 145 18.67 11.05 4.35
C LEU A 145 19.59 9.99 4.97
N TYR A 146 19.33 8.71 4.69
CA TYR A 146 20.17 7.62 5.19
C TYR A 146 21.63 7.72 4.74
N LYS A 147 21.89 8.19 3.52
CA LYS A 147 23.27 8.42 3.02
C LYS A 147 24.09 9.37 3.91
N TYR A 148 23.42 10.31 4.58
CA TYR A 148 24.09 11.27 5.47
C TYR A 148 24.08 10.86 6.93
N VAL A 149 23.00 10.19 7.36
CA VAL A 149 22.77 9.89 8.78
C VAL A 149 23.25 8.48 9.15
N GLY A 150 23.22 7.54 8.19
CA GLY A 150 23.65 6.15 8.38
C GLY A 150 22.81 5.31 9.34
N ASN A 151 21.63 5.83 9.77
CA ASN A 151 20.74 5.13 10.70
C ASN A 151 19.28 5.49 10.41
N TYR A 152 18.46 4.49 10.08
CA TYR A 152 17.06 4.68 9.74
C TYR A 152 16.20 5.22 10.90
N GLY A 153 16.52 4.90 12.14
CA GLY A 153 15.82 5.44 13.30
C GLY A 153 15.88 6.97 13.35
N TRP A 154 17.05 7.54 13.14
CA TRP A 154 17.22 8.99 13.04
C TRP A 154 16.54 9.56 11.79
N VAL A 155 16.59 8.85 10.67
CA VAL A 155 15.90 9.28 9.43
C VAL A 155 14.39 9.41 9.67
N ILE A 156 13.77 8.44 10.35
CA ILE A 156 12.34 8.48 10.70
C ILE A 156 12.02 9.69 11.58
N ILE A 157 12.85 9.98 12.56
CA ILE A 157 12.69 11.16 13.43
C ILE A 157 12.75 12.44 12.61
N ILE A 158 13.73 12.58 11.72
CA ILE A 158 13.89 13.76 10.86
C ILE A 158 12.67 13.93 9.95
N ILE A 159 12.22 12.88 9.29
CA ILE A 159 11.03 12.92 8.42
C ILE A 159 9.79 13.31 9.22
N THR A 160 9.65 12.79 10.43
CA THR A 160 8.53 13.15 11.31
C THR A 160 8.54 14.62 11.66
N ILE A 161 9.71 15.18 11.97
CA ILE A 161 9.87 16.62 12.26
C ILE A 161 9.54 17.44 11.02
N LEU A 162 10.11 17.09 9.86
CA LEU A 162 9.83 17.78 8.59
C LEU A 162 8.35 17.79 8.25
N THR A 163 7.69 16.64 8.38
CA THR A 163 6.25 16.50 8.17
C THR A 163 5.47 17.42 9.11
N LYS A 164 5.81 17.47 10.40
CA LYS A 164 5.18 18.39 11.36
C LYS A 164 5.38 19.85 11.00
N ILE A 165 6.58 20.23 10.55
CA ILE A 165 6.87 21.62 10.11
C ILE A 165 6.00 21.99 8.90
N ILE A 166 5.91 21.11 7.91
CA ILE A 166 5.10 21.33 6.70
C ILE A 166 3.61 21.50 7.05
N PHE A 167 3.09 20.67 7.96
CA PHE A 167 1.69 20.71 8.38
C PHE A 167 1.39 21.71 9.50
N TRP A 168 2.41 22.38 10.04
CA TRP A 168 2.25 23.36 11.12
C TRP A 168 1.22 24.46 10.82
N PRO A 169 1.26 25.16 9.65
CA PRO A 169 0.29 26.22 9.36
C PRO A 169 -1.14 25.70 9.29
N LEU A 170 -1.32 24.47 8.79
CA LEU A 170 -2.61 23.82 8.70
C LEU A 170 -3.13 23.44 10.10
N GLY A 171 -2.25 22.93 10.97
CA GLY A 171 -2.56 22.62 12.37
C GLY A 171 -3.02 23.84 13.15
N ASN A 172 -2.32 24.98 12.98
CA ASN A 172 -2.69 26.23 13.64
C ASN A 172 -4.07 26.75 13.21
N LYS A 173 -4.42 26.65 11.93
CA LYS A 173 -5.75 27.01 11.42
C LYS A 173 -6.83 26.14 12.03
N SER A 174 -6.58 24.83 12.12
CA SER A 174 -7.48 23.86 12.72
C SER A 174 -7.69 24.13 14.20
N TYR A 175 -6.62 24.35 14.94
CA TYR A 175 -6.68 24.67 16.37
C TYR A 175 -7.50 25.95 16.65
N LYS A 176 -7.35 26.96 15.79
CA LYS A 176 -8.16 28.19 15.87
C LYS A 176 -9.64 27.90 15.62
N SER A 177 -9.97 27.11 14.61
CA SER A 177 -11.35 26.69 14.32
C SER A 177 -11.96 25.89 15.47
N MET A 178 -11.19 24.98 16.09
CA MET A 178 -11.63 24.22 17.26
C MET A 178 -11.92 25.12 18.47
N LYS A 179 -11.07 26.12 18.73
CA LYS A 179 -11.34 27.12 19.80
C LYS A 179 -12.62 27.91 19.56
N GLU A 180 -12.88 28.31 18.32
CA GLU A 180 -14.11 29.01 17.98
C GLU A 180 -15.35 28.11 18.17
N MET A 181 -15.24 26.83 17.81
CA MET A 181 -16.30 25.85 18.06
C MET A 181 -16.57 25.65 19.56
N GLN A 182 -15.53 25.59 20.38
CA GLN A 182 -15.68 25.48 21.84
C GLN A 182 -16.49 26.66 22.45
N LYS A 183 -16.32 27.89 21.93
CA LYS A 183 -17.06 29.06 22.41
C LYS A 183 -18.57 28.98 22.18
N VAL A 184 -18.98 28.29 21.11
CA VAL A 184 -20.44 28.14 20.80
C VAL A 184 -21.05 26.86 21.35
N GLN A 185 -20.26 26.03 22.02
CA GLN A 185 -20.69 24.77 22.64
C GLN A 185 -21.92 24.94 23.56
N PRO A 186 -21.97 25.92 24.48
CA PRO A 186 -23.16 26.11 25.34
C PRO A 186 -24.42 26.36 24.50
N LYS A 187 -24.34 27.23 23.49
CA LYS A 187 -25.49 27.51 22.60
C LYS A 187 -25.92 26.29 21.81
N LEU A 188 -24.95 25.45 21.42
CA LEU A 188 -25.21 24.17 20.73
C LEU A 188 -25.99 23.20 21.63
N THR A 189 -25.68 23.17 22.91
CA THR A 189 -26.41 22.35 23.91
C THR A 189 -27.85 22.84 24.09
N GLU A 190 -28.05 24.15 24.22
CA GLU A 190 -29.38 24.75 24.28
C GLU A 190 -30.26 24.43 23.05
N ILE A 191 -29.69 24.52 21.85
CA ILE A 191 -30.38 24.16 20.59
C ILE A 191 -30.75 22.67 20.60
N LYS A 192 -29.86 21.80 21.02
CA LYS A 192 -30.12 20.36 21.11
C LYS A 192 -31.21 20.00 22.09
N GLU A 193 -31.28 20.71 23.22
CA GLU A 193 -32.32 20.52 24.22
C GLU A 193 -33.66 21.06 23.74
N ARG A 194 -33.67 22.25 23.09
CA ARG A 194 -34.88 22.89 22.57
C ARG A 194 -35.56 22.10 21.45
N TYR A 195 -34.78 21.45 20.61
CA TYR A 195 -35.28 20.73 19.42
C TYR A 195 -35.06 19.21 19.50
N LYS A 196 -35.14 18.63 20.71
CA LYS A 196 -34.96 17.20 20.97
C LYS A 196 -35.79 16.29 20.07
N ASP A 197 -37.04 16.68 19.82
CA ASP A 197 -38.03 15.86 19.12
C ASP A 197 -38.09 16.16 17.61
N ASP A 198 -37.40 17.22 17.13
CA ASP A 198 -37.39 17.62 15.72
C ASP A 198 -35.95 17.74 15.19
N LYS A 199 -35.47 16.63 14.68
CA LYS A 199 -34.10 16.55 14.11
C LYS A 199 -33.87 17.50 12.93
N GLN A 200 -34.91 17.80 12.14
CA GLN A 200 -34.76 18.71 11.00
C GLN A 200 -34.54 20.13 11.46
N LYS A 201 -35.39 20.62 12.40
CA LYS A 201 -35.23 21.96 12.98
C LYS A 201 -33.94 22.09 13.78
N MET A 202 -33.55 21.03 14.51
CA MET A 202 -32.27 20.99 15.23
C MET A 202 -31.10 21.20 14.28
N ASN A 203 -31.03 20.44 13.20
CA ASN A 203 -29.95 20.56 12.23
C ASN A 203 -29.91 21.93 11.54
N ALA A 204 -31.08 22.46 11.18
CA ALA A 204 -31.19 23.81 10.62
C ALA A 204 -30.67 24.89 11.58
N ALA A 205 -31.11 24.87 12.86
CA ALA A 205 -30.66 25.81 13.89
C ALA A 205 -29.14 25.68 14.17
N VAL A 206 -28.60 24.47 14.19
CA VAL A 206 -27.15 24.23 14.34
C VAL A 206 -26.38 24.84 13.19
N MET A 207 -26.83 24.63 11.93
CA MET A 207 -26.21 25.21 10.77
C MET A 207 -26.28 26.73 10.73
N GLU A 208 -27.37 27.31 11.18
CA GLU A 208 -27.56 28.77 11.34
C GLU A 208 -26.60 29.33 12.39
N LEU A 209 -26.45 28.64 13.55
CA LEU A 209 -25.50 29.00 14.60
C LEU A 209 -24.05 29.02 14.03
N TYR A 210 -23.65 28.02 13.27
CA TYR A 210 -22.32 27.99 12.68
C TYR A 210 -22.11 29.09 11.63
N LYS A 211 -23.14 29.37 10.80
CA LYS A 211 -23.09 30.45 9.81
C LYS A 211 -22.99 31.82 10.46
N SER A 212 -23.83 32.10 11.50
CA SER A 212 -23.85 33.40 12.19
C SER A 212 -22.52 33.71 12.90
N HIS A 213 -21.84 32.70 13.41
CA HIS A 213 -20.52 32.81 14.05
C HIS A 213 -19.35 32.61 13.09
N LYS A 214 -19.60 32.45 11.78
CA LYS A 214 -18.57 32.18 10.73
C LYS A 214 -17.66 30.98 11.07
N ILE A 215 -18.21 29.97 11.74
CA ILE A 215 -17.50 28.76 12.14
C ILE A 215 -17.64 27.70 11.07
N ASN A 216 -16.50 27.18 10.61
CA ASN A 216 -16.49 26.01 9.71
C ASN A 216 -16.26 24.73 10.55
N PRO A 217 -17.28 23.86 10.71
CA PRO A 217 -17.14 22.63 11.50
C PRO A 217 -16.10 21.66 10.92
N LEU A 218 -15.88 21.69 9.59
CA LEU A 218 -14.88 20.85 8.93
C LEU A 218 -13.45 21.39 9.09
N GLY A 219 -13.29 22.67 9.47
CA GLY A 219 -11.95 23.26 9.62
C GLY A 219 -11.11 22.63 10.71
N GLY A 220 -11.76 22.08 11.75
CA GLY A 220 -11.08 21.41 12.86
C GLY A 220 -10.49 20.04 12.51
N CYS A 221 -11.13 19.26 11.66
CA CYS A 221 -10.71 17.91 11.31
C CYS A 221 -9.87 17.83 10.00
N LEU A 222 -9.81 18.92 9.22
CA LEU A 222 -9.14 18.95 7.92
C LEU A 222 -7.67 18.47 7.96
N PRO A 223 -6.82 18.84 8.94
CA PRO A 223 -5.46 18.34 9.01
C PRO A 223 -5.40 16.83 9.18
N VAL A 224 -6.28 16.25 9.99
CA VAL A 224 -6.33 14.81 10.24
C VAL A 224 -6.67 14.08 8.93
N VAL A 225 -7.67 14.56 8.19
CA VAL A 225 -8.09 13.95 6.91
C VAL A 225 -6.96 13.97 5.88
N ILE A 226 -6.21 15.08 5.79
CA ILE A 226 -5.07 15.19 4.87
C ILE A 226 -3.89 14.34 5.35
N GLN A 227 -3.72 14.18 6.66
CA GLN A 227 -2.61 13.43 7.25
C GLN A 227 -2.82 11.91 7.18
N ILE A 228 -4.07 11.41 7.10
CA ILE A 228 -4.36 9.97 6.99
C ILE A 228 -3.62 9.31 5.81
N PRO A 229 -3.69 9.82 4.56
CA PRO A 229 -2.95 9.24 3.45
C PRO A 229 -1.43 9.21 3.68
N VAL A 230 -0.88 10.27 4.27
CA VAL A 230 0.55 10.35 4.60
C VAL A 230 0.93 9.29 5.63
N PHE A 231 0.08 9.09 6.64
CA PHE A 231 0.30 8.09 7.67
C PHE A 231 0.23 6.67 7.12
N ILE A 232 -0.75 6.40 6.23
CA ILE A 232 -0.89 5.10 5.57
C ILE A 232 0.32 4.82 4.67
N ALA A 233 0.78 5.81 3.88
CA ALA A 233 1.95 5.66 3.03
C ALA A 233 3.22 5.35 3.83
N LEU A 234 3.44 6.10 4.92
CA LEU A 234 4.58 5.88 5.80
C LEU A 234 4.50 4.53 6.52
N TYR A 235 3.32 4.15 7.01
CA TYR A 235 3.09 2.84 7.63
C TYR A 235 3.38 1.70 6.66
N GLN A 236 2.86 1.76 5.44
CA GLN A 236 3.14 0.75 4.42
C GLN A 236 4.62 0.68 4.10
N LEU A 237 5.27 1.82 3.91
CA LEU A 237 6.71 1.88 3.66
C LEU A 237 7.50 1.19 4.78
N LEU A 238 7.26 1.58 6.04
CA LEU A 238 7.94 1.00 7.20
C LEU A 238 7.64 -0.49 7.39
N SER A 239 6.44 -0.95 6.99
CA SER A 239 6.04 -2.35 7.11
C SER A 239 6.65 -3.25 6.04
N TYR A 240 6.97 -2.72 4.85
CA TYR A 240 7.46 -3.49 3.71
C TYR A 240 8.93 -3.21 3.35
N ALA A 241 9.51 -2.12 3.87
CA ALA A 241 10.93 -1.85 3.63
C ALA A 241 11.79 -2.78 4.48
N ILE A 242 12.37 -3.78 3.85
CA ILE A 242 13.33 -4.71 4.48
C ILE A 242 14.66 -4.02 4.82
N GLU A 243 14.88 -2.84 4.28
CA GLU A 243 16.08 -2.02 4.45
C GLU A 243 16.15 -1.35 5.84
N LEU A 244 15.04 -1.38 6.61
CA LEU A 244 14.88 -0.81 7.95
C LEU A 244 15.20 -1.81 9.04
#